data_9b621ebe3ae60825e53d5ffb0ffc2f56
#
_entry.id   9b621ebe3ae60825e53d5ffb0ffc2f56
#
_cell.length_a   1.000
_cell.length_b   1.000
_cell.length_c   1.000
_cell.angle_alpha   90.00
_cell.angle_beta   90.00
_cell.angle_gamma   90.00
#
_symmetry.space_group_name_H-M   'P 1'
#
loop_
_entity.id
_entity.type
_entity.pdbx_description
1 polymer ?
#
loop_
_entity_poly.entity_id
_entity_poly.type
_entity_poly.pdbx_seq_one_letter_code
_entity_poly.pdbx_strand_id
1 'polypeptide(L)'
;MDGVAPSLRQACAVWLKVGCLGFGGPAGQVALLHREVVEKRGWVDEDRFAHALSFCMLLPGPEAQQLATWLGWRLHGVRGGLAAGLLFVLPGLAAMLGLSALYVVQGQARWAAPVLLGLKAAVVALVLQAVIRMAGRAARDRAGKVAAVLAFLALSFTIAPFPLVILAAGLAGWLLGGRGEIAQAGEPPPLKGAGRAALACLAAWLGPVALAFALAPRSALAQIGGVFSGLAVVSFGGAYAALAYVGQVAGELDWLTPGQMLDGLGLAETTPGPLVLVFVFVGFVAAWRDADPALAWPAAVLGGLMAAWATFAPSFLWIFAGGPLVERLRAHARAASALSLVGAAVVGVIAGLALWFAVHLLFRSGNEAAWGPFRTTLPDLVSLDPAALGLTVLACALTFALRLPILALVGVMALAGLACGALF
;
A
#
# COMPACT_ATOMS: atom_id res chain seq x y z
N MET A 1 12.08 25.08 -23.53
CA MET A 1 10.76 25.74 -23.41
C MET A 1 10.57 26.09 -21.95
N ASP A 2 10.77 27.34 -21.61
CA ASP A 2 10.60 27.84 -20.25
C ASP A 2 9.09 27.98 -19.97
N GLY A 3 8.46 26.89 -19.58
CA GLY A 3 7.07 26.90 -19.17
C GLY A 3 6.93 27.80 -17.94
N VAL A 4 6.02 28.76 -17.99
CA VAL A 4 5.71 29.66 -16.87
C VAL A 4 5.41 28.81 -15.65
N ALA A 5 6.19 28.96 -14.57
CA ALA A 5 5.97 28.22 -13.32
C ALA A 5 4.53 28.47 -12.86
N PRO A 6 3.74 27.43 -12.55
CA PRO A 6 2.35 27.59 -12.16
C PRO A 6 2.25 28.39 -10.84
N SER A 7 1.15 29.11 -10.63
CA SER A 7 0.85 29.60 -9.29
C SER A 7 0.55 28.45 -8.33
N LEU A 8 0.81 28.64 -7.03
CA LEU A 8 0.52 27.61 -6.03
C LEU A 8 -0.97 27.17 -6.07
N ARG A 9 -1.90 28.11 -6.31
CA ARG A 9 -3.34 27.82 -6.44
C ARG A 9 -3.64 26.92 -7.63
N GLN A 10 -3.00 27.16 -8.78
CA GLN A 10 -3.16 26.29 -9.96
C GLN A 10 -2.60 24.89 -9.70
N ALA A 11 -1.45 24.83 -9.03
CA ALA A 11 -0.84 23.55 -8.67
C ALA A 11 -1.73 22.77 -7.69
N CYS A 12 -2.28 23.42 -6.64
CA CYS A 12 -3.21 22.79 -5.69
C CYS A 12 -4.46 22.21 -6.39
N ALA A 13 -5.03 22.93 -7.36
CA ALA A 13 -6.17 22.43 -8.13
C ALA A 13 -5.83 21.14 -8.90
N VAL A 14 -4.60 21.04 -9.42
CA VAL A 14 -4.13 19.83 -10.12
C VAL A 14 -3.91 18.69 -9.13
N TRP A 15 -3.26 18.94 -8.00
CA TRP A 15 -3.04 17.90 -6.97
C TRP A 15 -4.36 17.35 -6.43
N LEU A 16 -5.33 18.22 -6.15
CA LEU A 16 -6.67 17.81 -5.74
C LEU A 16 -7.38 16.99 -6.83
N LYS A 17 -7.31 17.45 -8.09
CA LYS A 17 -7.85 16.70 -9.24
C LYS A 17 -7.24 15.29 -9.34
N VAL A 18 -5.93 15.19 -9.20
CA VAL A 18 -5.23 13.89 -9.22
C VAL A 18 -5.65 13.03 -8.04
N GLY A 19 -5.79 13.61 -6.85
CA GLY A 19 -6.30 12.93 -5.65
C GLY A 19 -7.71 12.37 -5.84
N CYS A 20 -8.62 13.13 -6.49
CA CYS A 20 -10.00 12.70 -6.76
C CYS A 20 -10.12 11.66 -7.89
N LEU A 21 -9.22 11.69 -8.88
CA LEU A 21 -9.30 10.85 -10.08
C LEU A 21 -8.24 9.74 -10.11
N GLY A 22 -7.43 9.62 -9.06
CA GLY A 22 -6.32 8.69 -8.96
C GLY A 22 -6.73 7.25 -8.63
N PHE A 23 -7.52 6.62 -9.49
CA PHE A 23 -7.91 5.21 -9.38
C PHE A 23 -6.87 4.31 -10.08
N GLY A 24 -6.88 3.03 -9.73
CA GLY A 24 -6.08 2.04 -10.45
C GLY A 24 -4.70 1.79 -9.86
N GLY A 25 -4.54 2.05 -8.57
CA GLY A 25 -3.32 1.80 -7.83
C GLY A 25 -2.13 2.67 -8.27
N PRO A 26 -0.90 2.36 -7.85
CA PRO A 26 0.27 3.23 -8.08
C PRO A 26 0.52 3.53 -9.56
N ALA A 27 0.36 2.55 -10.44
CA ALA A 27 0.62 2.74 -11.88
C ALA A 27 -0.37 3.71 -12.53
N GLY A 28 -1.66 3.63 -12.19
CA GLY A 28 -2.67 4.55 -12.69
C GLY A 28 -2.47 5.98 -12.18
N GLN A 29 -2.07 6.11 -10.91
CA GLN A 29 -1.79 7.40 -10.29
C GLN A 29 -0.56 8.08 -10.86
N VAL A 30 0.53 7.33 -11.06
CA VAL A 30 1.75 7.81 -11.72
C VAL A 30 1.46 8.26 -13.15
N ALA A 31 0.70 7.48 -13.92
CA ALA A 31 0.30 7.84 -15.27
C ALA A 31 -0.57 9.10 -15.30
N LEU A 32 -1.48 9.28 -14.33
CA LEU A 32 -2.30 10.48 -14.20
C LEU A 32 -1.44 11.71 -13.84
N LEU A 33 -0.49 11.57 -12.92
CA LEU A 33 0.46 12.62 -12.58
C LEU A 33 1.27 13.03 -13.82
N HIS A 34 1.85 12.05 -14.54
CA HIS A 34 2.61 12.29 -15.76
C HIS A 34 1.79 13.09 -16.79
N ARG A 35 0.58 12.61 -17.10
CA ARG A 35 -0.33 13.28 -18.04
C ARG A 35 -0.65 14.71 -17.63
N GLU A 36 -0.87 14.97 -16.33
CA GLU A 36 -1.28 16.30 -15.86
C GLU A 36 -0.10 17.28 -15.76
N VAL A 37 1.11 16.85 -15.38
CA VAL A 37 2.26 17.76 -15.15
C VAL A 37 3.26 17.80 -16.29
N VAL A 38 3.42 16.71 -17.04
CA VAL A 38 4.36 16.63 -18.20
C VAL A 38 3.61 16.93 -19.49
N GLU A 39 2.68 16.04 -19.89
CA GLU A 39 2.06 16.11 -21.20
C GLU A 39 1.17 17.35 -21.41
N LYS A 40 0.27 17.63 -20.43
CA LYS A 40 -0.72 18.71 -20.58
C LYS A 40 -0.18 20.09 -20.25
N ARG A 41 0.73 20.20 -19.29
CA ARG A 41 1.15 21.50 -18.75
C ARG A 41 2.63 21.81 -18.95
N GLY A 42 3.45 20.81 -19.20
CA GLY A 42 4.90 21.00 -19.36
C GLY A 42 5.57 21.62 -18.13
N TRP A 43 5.02 21.39 -16.91
CA TRP A 43 5.61 21.93 -15.68
C TRP A 43 6.92 21.24 -15.30
N VAL A 44 7.08 20.01 -15.73
CA VAL A 44 8.26 19.17 -15.51
C VAL A 44 8.56 18.45 -16.83
N ASP A 45 9.83 18.38 -17.21
CA ASP A 45 10.26 17.61 -18.36
C ASP A 45 10.27 16.10 -18.07
N GLU A 46 10.28 15.30 -19.15
CA GLU A 46 10.23 13.84 -19.08
C GLU A 46 11.37 13.24 -18.26
N ASP A 47 12.60 13.74 -18.46
CA ASP A 47 13.78 13.21 -17.76
C ASP A 47 13.72 13.45 -16.26
N ARG A 48 13.28 14.64 -15.86
CA ARG A 48 13.08 14.96 -14.42
C ARG A 48 11.96 14.17 -13.81
N PHE A 49 10.87 13.94 -14.53
CA PHE A 49 9.77 13.11 -14.05
C PHE A 49 10.23 11.66 -13.84
N ALA A 50 10.92 11.08 -14.84
CA ALA A 50 11.47 9.73 -14.76
C ALA A 50 12.49 9.58 -13.62
N HIS A 51 13.35 10.60 -13.41
CA HIS A 51 14.27 10.65 -12.28
C HIS A 51 13.54 10.67 -10.94
N ALA A 52 12.53 11.54 -10.79
CA ALA A 52 11.72 11.64 -9.58
C ALA A 52 10.97 10.33 -9.26
N LEU A 53 10.37 9.72 -10.27
CA LEU A 53 9.70 8.43 -10.14
C LEU A 53 10.68 7.35 -9.67
N SER A 54 11.81 7.26 -10.34
CA SER A 54 12.87 6.30 -9.98
C SER A 54 13.41 6.52 -8.57
N PHE A 55 13.47 7.77 -8.11
CA PHE A 55 13.84 8.12 -6.74
C PHE A 55 12.77 7.66 -5.73
N CYS A 56 11.50 7.97 -5.97
CA CYS A 56 10.40 7.58 -5.08
C CYS A 56 10.23 6.07 -4.96
N MET A 57 10.49 5.31 -6.04
CA MET A 57 10.43 3.85 -6.03
C MET A 57 11.47 3.17 -5.12
N LEU A 58 12.49 3.90 -4.67
CA LEU A 58 13.51 3.39 -3.74
C LEU A 58 13.19 3.69 -2.27
N LEU A 59 12.25 4.58 -2.02
CA LEU A 59 11.86 4.97 -0.69
C LEU A 59 10.81 4.00 -0.14
N PRO A 60 10.80 3.73 1.18
CA PRO A 60 9.69 3.01 1.77
C PRO A 60 8.43 3.87 1.79
N GLY A 61 7.27 3.26 1.55
CA GLY A 61 5.97 3.93 1.60
C GLY A 61 5.27 4.13 0.26
N PRO A 62 4.22 4.97 0.19
CA PRO A 62 3.37 5.16 -0.99
C PRO A 62 4.02 6.02 -2.07
N GLU A 63 4.58 5.35 -3.09
CA GLU A 63 5.35 5.94 -4.21
C GLU A 63 4.65 7.11 -4.91
N ALA A 64 3.35 6.97 -5.20
CA ALA A 64 2.61 7.99 -5.93
C ALA A 64 2.41 9.28 -5.11
N GLN A 65 2.19 9.16 -3.79
CA GLN A 65 2.13 10.31 -2.89
C GLN A 65 3.51 10.97 -2.75
N GLN A 66 4.58 10.17 -2.65
CA GLN A 66 5.95 10.66 -2.61
C GLN A 66 6.30 11.42 -3.89
N LEU A 67 5.91 10.89 -5.06
CA LEU A 67 6.10 11.56 -6.34
C LEU A 67 5.34 12.88 -6.40
N ALA A 68 4.07 12.91 -5.99
CA ALA A 68 3.30 14.15 -5.91
C ALA A 68 3.97 15.18 -4.97
N THR A 69 4.42 14.73 -3.81
CA THR A 69 5.15 15.56 -2.82
C THR A 69 6.44 16.12 -3.42
N TRP A 70 7.23 15.30 -4.10
CA TRP A 70 8.47 15.71 -4.74
C TRP A 70 8.22 16.76 -5.85
N LEU A 71 7.24 16.52 -6.72
CA LEU A 71 6.86 17.44 -7.79
C LEU A 71 6.38 18.78 -7.20
N GLY A 72 5.53 18.76 -6.20
CA GLY A 72 5.08 19.96 -5.51
C GLY A 72 6.24 20.72 -4.84
N TRP A 73 7.17 20.00 -4.23
CA TRP A 73 8.36 20.58 -3.61
C TRP A 73 9.28 21.25 -4.63
N ARG A 74 9.48 20.65 -5.78
CA ARG A 74 10.26 21.24 -6.89
C ARG A 74 9.62 22.52 -7.43
N LEU A 75 8.30 22.58 -7.49
CA LEU A 75 7.58 23.73 -8.05
C LEU A 75 7.46 24.90 -7.08
N HIS A 76 7.20 24.65 -5.78
CA HIS A 76 6.86 25.68 -4.80
C HIS A 76 7.51 25.48 -3.43
N GLY A 77 8.64 24.79 -3.34
CA GLY A 77 9.33 24.50 -2.09
C GLY A 77 8.49 23.67 -1.13
N VAL A 78 8.79 23.74 0.16
CA VAL A 78 8.14 22.92 1.20
C VAL A 78 6.63 23.07 1.20
N ARG A 79 6.10 24.31 1.00
CA ARG A 79 4.65 24.57 0.94
C ARG A 79 3.99 23.82 -0.22
N GLY A 80 4.64 23.78 -1.38
CA GLY A 80 4.16 23.03 -2.54
C GLY A 80 4.17 21.52 -2.31
N GLY A 81 5.24 20.99 -1.70
CA GLY A 81 5.34 19.58 -1.37
C GLY A 81 4.28 19.12 -0.36
N LEU A 82 4.07 19.89 0.72
CA LEU A 82 3.01 19.62 1.70
C LEU A 82 1.62 19.66 1.06
N ALA A 83 1.33 20.71 0.28
CA ALA A 83 0.04 20.84 -0.39
C ALA A 83 -0.20 19.69 -1.37
N ALA A 84 0.80 19.31 -2.17
CA ALA A 84 0.68 18.22 -3.14
C ALA A 84 0.44 16.87 -2.45
N GLY A 85 1.26 16.51 -1.46
CA GLY A 85 1.13 15.24 -0.75
C GLY A 85 -0.18 15.11 0.02
N LEU A 86 -0.63 16.19 0.67
CA LEU A 86 -1.91 16.19 1.40
C LEU A 86 -3.10 16.14 0.45
N LEU A 87 -3.17 17.02 -0.57
CA LEU A 87 -4.29 17.06 -1.51
C LEU A 87 -4.40 15.80 -2.36
N PHE A 88 -3.30 15.08 -2.55
CA PHE A 88 -3.30 13.78 -3.20
C PHE A 88 -4.00 12.69 -2.36
N VAL A 89 -3.87 12.73 -1.03
CA VAL A 89 -4.39 11.70 -0.11
C VAL A 89 -5.79 12.04 0.41
N LEU A 90 -6.08 13.31 0.68
CA LEU A 90 -7.31 13.75 1.36
C LEU A 90 -8.62 13.25 0.75
N PRO A 91 -8.83 13.27 -0.59
CA PRO A 91 -10.08 12.77 -1.16
C PRO A 91 -10.31 11.29 -0.86
N GLY A 92 -9.27 10.47 -1.03
CA GLY A 92 -9.33 9.04 -0.75
C GLY A 92 -9.47 8.75 0.75
N LEU A 93 -8.80 9.51 1.60
CA LEU A 93 -8.95 9.42 3.06
C LEU A 93 -10.40 9.68 3.49
N ALA A 94 -11.02 10.75 2.98
CA ALA A 94 -12.41 11.07 3.29
C ALA A 94 -13.36 9.97 2.79
N ALA A 95 -13.15 9.48 1.56
CA ALA A 95 -13.93 8.38 1.00
C ALA A 95 -13.79 7.12 1.85
N MET A 96 -12.56 6.76 2.24
CA MET A 96 -12.31 5.55 3.01
C MET A 96 -12.85 5.62 4.44
N LEU A 97 -12.78 6.78 5.10
CA LEU A 97 -13.44 6.98 6.39
C LEU A 97 -14.97 6.84 6.26
N GLY A 98 -15.57 7.40 5.22
CA GLY A 98 -17.00 7.26 4.95
C GLY A 98 -17.41 5.81 4.67
N LEU A 99 -16.65 5.08 3.86
CA LEU A 99 -16.90 3.67 3.59
C LEU A 99 -16.68 2.78 4.82
N SER A 100 -15.69 3.08 5.66
CA SER A 100 -15.47 2.39 6.93
C SER A 100 -16.63 2.61 7.90
N ALA A 101 -17.15 3.84 7.97
CA ALA A 101 -18.33 4.17 8.74
C ALA A 101 -19.57 3.41 8.23
N LEU A 102 -19.78 3.40 6.90
CA LEU A 102 -20.85 2.64 6.28
C LEU A 102 -20.72 1.13 6.57
N TYR A 103 -19.50 0.60 6.53
CA TYR A 103 -19.23 -0.81 6.79
C TYR A 103 -19.62 -1.22 8.21
N VAL A 104 -19.28 -0.44 9.24
CA VAL A 104 -19.64 -0.80 10.63
C VAL A 104 -21.15 -0.67 10.91
N VAL A 105 -21.86 0.20 10.17
CA VAL A 105 -23.31 0.38 10.30
C VAL A 105 -24.11 -0.63 9.48
N GLN A 106 -23.70 -0.85 8.23
CA GLN A 106 -24.49 -1.59 7.23
C GLN A 106 -23.84 -2.90 6.79
N GLY A 107 -22.66 -3.26 7.30
CA GLY A 107 -21.92 -4.45 6.89
C GLY A 107 -22.67 -5.75 7.14
N GLN A 108 -23.65 -5.76 8.06
CA GLN A 108 -24.56 -6.88 8.35
C GLN A 108 -25.87 -6.82 7.53
N ALA A 109 -26.09 -5.83 6.69
CA ALA A 109 -27.27 -5.75 5.86
C ALA A 109 -27.29 -6.89 4.83
N ARG A 110 -28.48 -7.39 4.49
CA ARG A 110 -28.66 -8.52 3.56
C ARG A 110 -28.03 -8.29 2.18
N TRP A 111 -27.98 -7.05 1.72
CA TRP A 111 -27.37 -6.67 0.44
C TRP A 111 -25.83 -6.54 0.52
N ALA A 112 -25.28 -6.28 1.71
CA ALA A 112 -23.86 -6.00 1.86
C ALA A 112 -22.99 -7.23 1.63
N ALA A 113 -23.33 -8.38 2.21
CA ALA A 113 -22.56 -9.61 2.08
C ALA A 113 -22.36 -10.05 0.61
N PRO A 114 -23.42 -10.08 -0.26
CA PRO A 114 -23.25 -10.40 -1.67
C PRO A 114 -22.37 -9.39 -2.45
N VAL A 115 -22.53 -8.09 -2.19
CA VAL A 115 -21.68 -7.05 -2.81
C VAL A 115 -20.22 -7.26 -2.42
N LEU A 116 -19.97 -7.43 -1.11
CA LEU A 116 -18.63 -7.65 -0.59
C LEU A 116 -18.00 -8.94 -1.14
N LEU A 117 -18.79 -10.00 -1.35
CA LEU A 117 -18.33 -11.24 -1.97
C LEU A 117 -17.82 -10.97 -3.40
N GLY A 118 -18.57 -10.22 -4.21
CA GLY A 118 -18.13 -9.81 -5.54
C GLY A 118 -16.86 -8.96 -5.51
N LEU A 119 -16.76 -8.01 -4.57
CA LEU A 119 -15.57 -7.18 -4.39
C LEU A 119 -14.34 -8.01 -3.97
N LYS A 120 -14.49 -8.96 -3.04
CA LYS A 120 -13.42 -9.89 -2.64
C LYS A 120 -12.88 -10.69 -3.83
N ALA A 121 -13.77 -11.19 -4.69
CA ALA A 121 -13.37 -11.91 -5.90
C ALA A 121 -12.58 -11.02 -6.87
N ALA A 122 -12.99 -9.76 -7.05
CA ALA A 122 -12.23 -8.78 -7.83
C ALA A 122 -10.83 -8.55 -7.23
N VAL A 123 -10.73 -8.41 -5.92
CA VAL A 123 -9.45 -8.22 -5.22
C VAL A 123 -8.48 -9.37 -5.47
N VAL A 124 -8.93 -10.62 -5.39
CA VAL A 124 -8.06 -11.79 -5.66
C VAL A 124 -7.51 -11.72 -7.09
N ALA A 125 -8.33 -11.38 -8.08
CA ALA A 125 -7.89 -11.22 -9.47
C ALA A 125 -6.89 -10.06 -9.64
N LEU A 126 -7.11 -8.93 -8.96
CA LEU A 126 -6.22 -7.76 -9.00
C LEU A 126 -4.87 -8.02 -8.33
N VAL A 127 -4.87 -8.71 -7.18
CA VAL A 127 -3.61 -9.10 -6.50
C VAL A 127 -2.82 -10.09 -7.36
N LEU A 128 -3.49 -11.06 -7.98
CA LEU A 128 -2.85 -11.98 -8.92
C LEU A 128 -2.26 -11.23 -10.14
N GLN A 129 -2.98 -10.25 -10.69
CA GLN A 129 -2.46 -9.39 -11.75
C GLN A 129 -1.22 -8.60 -11.29
N ALA A 130 -1.22 -8.11 -10.04
CA ALA A 130 -0.06 -7.41 -9.48
C ALA A 130 1.16 -8.33 -9.37
N VAL A 131 0.99 -9.58 -8.89
CA VAL A 131 2.06 -10.60 -8.85
C VAL A 131 2.67 -10.80 -10.23
N ILE A 132 1.85 -11.08 -11.25
CA ILE A 132 2.32 -11.33 -12.62
C ILE A 132 3.08 -10.11 -13.17
N ARG A 133 2.55 -8.91 -12.97
CA ARG A 133 3.17 -7.66 -13.44
C ARG A 133 4.52 -7.40 -12.77
N MET A 134 4.60 -7.61 -11.45
CA MET A 134 5.81 -7.35 -10.69
C MET A 134 6.87 -8.43 -10.90
N ALA A 135 6.48 -9.70 -11.04
CA ALA A 135 7.40 -10.80 -11.34
C ALA A 135 8.20 -10.55 -12.62
N GLY A 136 7.56 -10.02 -13.66
CA GLY A 136 8.24 -9.67 -14.92
C GLY A 136 9.27 -8.55 -14.81
N ARG A 137 9.19 -7.71 -13.77
CA ARG A 137 10.10 -6.57 -13.55
C ARG A 137 11.20 -6.86 -12.54
N ALA A 138 10.87 -7.46 -11.40
CA ALA A 138 11.76 -7.62 -10.26
C ALA A 138 12.49 -8.96 -10.22
N ALA A 139 11.90 -10.04 -10.72
CA ALA A 139 12.51 -11.39 -10.72
C ALA A 139 13.11 -11.75 -12.10
N ARG A 140 14.01 -10.91 -12.63
CA ARG A 140 14.57 -11.09 -13.96
C ARG A 140 15.73 -12.11 -13.99
N ASP A 141 16.60 -12.05 -13.00
CA ASP A 141 17.76 -12.92 -12.84
C ASP A 141 17.49 -14.13 -11.95
N ARG A 142 18.44 -15.05 -11.87
CA ARG A 142 18.31 -16.25 -11.04
C ARG A 142 18.23 -15.93 -9.57
N ALA A 143 19.00 -14.94 -9.08
CA ALA A 143 19.01 -14.55 -7.68
C ALA A 143 17.67 -13.94 -7.28
N GLY A 144 17.10 -13.06 -8.11
CA GLY A 144 15.77 -12.49 -7.89
C GLY A 144 14.66 -13.54 -7.88
N LYS A 145 14.70 -14.52 -8.80
CA LYS A 145 13.73 -15.63 -8.80
C LYS A 145 13.80 -16.45 -7.53
N VAL A 146 15.02 -16.80 -7.09
CA VAL A 146 15.25 -17.54 -5.85
C VAL A 146 14.77 -16.74 -4.64
N ALA A 147 15.07 -15.44 -4.56
CA ALA A 147 14.61 -14.58 -3.49
C ALA A 147 13.07 -14.50 -3.43
N ALA A 148 12.40 -14.37 -4.58
CA ALA A 148 10.94 -14.37 -4.65
C ALA A 148 10.33 -15.70 -4.16
N VAL A 149 10.88 -16.84 -4.60
CA VAL A 149 10.40 -18.16 -4.17
C VAL A 149 10.65 -18.37 -2.68
N LEU A 150 11.83 -18.05 -2.17
CA LEU A 150 12.13 -18.19 -0.74
C LEU A 150 11.25 -17.29 0.13
N ALA A 151 11.00 -16.04 -0.29
CA ALA A 151 10.09 -15.14 0.42
C ALA A 151 8.65 -15.66 0.42
N PHE A 152 8.18 -16.20 -0.72
CA PHE A 152 6.86 -16.84 -0.81
C PHE A 152 6.75 -18.03 0.15
N LEU A 153 7.73 -18.94 0.14
CA LEU A 153 7.72 -20.13 1.00
C LEU A 153 7.82 -19.73 2.49
N ALA A 154 8.69 -18.78 2.82
CA ALA A 154 8.86 -18.33 4.18
C ALA A 154 7.55 -17.75 4.76
N LEU A 155 6.87 -16.86 4.04
CA LEU A 155 5.67 -16.19 4.53
C LEU A 155 4.39 -17.03 4.43
N SER A 156 4.33 -17.98 3.49
CA SER A 156 3.14 -18.82 3.31
C SER A 156 3.16 -20.08 4.18
N PHE A 157 4.34 -20.56 4.58
CA PHE A 157 4.47 -21.85 5.24
C PHE A 157 5.30 -21.85 6.53
N THR A 158 5.74 -20.67 7.00
CA THR A 158 6.48 -20.56 8.26
C THR A 158 5.98 -19.40 9.11
N ILE A 159 6.40 -19.37 10.38
CA ILE A 159 6.15 -18.27 11.32
C ILE A 159 7.10 -17.07 11.13
N ALA A 160 7.85 -17.01 10.02
CA ALA A 160 8.82 -15.94 9.79
C ALA A 160 8.11 -14.59 9.68
N PRO A 161 8.48 -13.58 10.49
CA PRO A 161 7.86 -12.26 10.39
C PRO A 161 8.33 -11.55 9.12
N PHE A 162 7.38 -10.86 8.46
CA PHE A 162 7.64 -10.10 7.23
C PHE A 162 8.92 -9.24 7.25
N PRO A 163 9.20 -8.44 8.32
CA PRO A 163 10.41 -7.61 8.34
C PRO A 163 11.70 -8.43 8.26
N LEU A 164 11.72 -9.62 8.87
CA LEU A 164 12.89 -10.50 8.83
C LEU A 164 13.17 -11.00 7.42
N VAL A 165 12.13 -11.38 6.66
CA VAL A 165 12.25 -11.84 5.27
C VAL A 165 12.82 -10.73 4.38
N ILE A 166 12.33 -9.50 4.54
CA ILE A 166 12.81 -8.33 3.79
C ILE A 166 14.26 -7.98 4.16
N LEU A 167 14.60 -7.99 5.44
CA LEU A 167 15.97 -7.75 5.90
C LEU A 167 16.94 -8.83 5.40
N ALA A 168 16.55 -10.10 5.43
CA ALA A 168 17.35 -11.20 4.92
C ALA A 168 17.60 -11.07 3.40
N ALA A 169 16.57 -10.69 2.63
CA ALA A 169 16.71 -10.42 1.20
C ALA A 169 17.66 -9.23 0.93
N GLY A 170 17.52 -8.15 1.71
CA GLY A 170 18.41 -6.99 1.63
C GLY A 170 19.87 -7.33 1.96
N LEU A 171 20.08 -8.10 3.03
CA LEU A 171 21.42 -8.56 3.42
C LEU A 171 22.02 -9.48 2.37
N ALA A 172 21.26 -10.44 1.85
CA ALA A 172 21.70 -11.30 0.78
C ALA A 172 22.11 -10.52 -0.48
N GLY A 173 21.29 -9.53 -0.87
CA GLY A 173 21.62 -8.63 -1.98
C GLY A 173 22.87 -7.80 -1.74
N TRP A 174 23.07 -7.33 -0.52
CA TRP A 174 24.27 -6.59 -0.13
C TRP A 174 25.53 -7.46 -0.20
N LEU A 175 25.43 -8.73 0.24
CA LEU A 175 26.56 -9.68 0.24
C LEU A 175 26.89 -10.20 -1.17
N LEU A 176 25.87 -10.46 -1.99
CA LEU A 176 26.00 -10.93 -3.36
C LEU A 176 26.35 -9.81 -4.35
N GLY A 177 26.07 -8.55 -3.99
CA GLY A 177 26.34 -7.38 -4.82
C GLY A 177 27.84 -7.18 -5.07
N GLY A 178 28.24 -7.34 -6.34
CA GLY A 178 29.62 -7.12 -6.80
C GLY A 178 30.05 -5.64 -6.77
N ARG A 179 31.32 -5.40 -7.01
CA ARG A 179 31.89 -4.06 -7.25
C ARG A 179 31.64 -3.64 -8.72
N GLY A 180 30.37 -3.52 -9.13
CA GLY A 180 30.02 -3.06 -10.48
C GLY A 180 30.08 -1.53 -10.60
N GLU A 181 30.36 -1.04 -11.81
CA GLU A 181 30.30 0.38 -12.14
C GLU A 181 28.88 0.90 -11.95
N ILE A 182 28.80 2.09 -11.37
CA ILE A 182 27.57 2.75 -10.94
C ILE A 182 27.10 3.66 -12.06
N ALA A 183 25.82 3.64 -12.39
CA ALA A 183 25.18 4.68 -13.16
C ALA A 183 25.51 6.05 -12.51
N GLN A 184 25.99 7.00 -13.30
CA GLN A 184 26.36 8.34 -12.82
C GLN A 184 25.20 8.91 -12.01
N ALA A 185 25.39 8.98 -10.69
CA ALA A 185 24.49 9.72 -9.83
C ALA A 185 24.63 11.21 -10.16
N GLY A 186 23.52 11.87 -10.42
CA GLY A 186 23.49 13.34 -10.55
C GLY A 186 24.05 13.98 -9.28
N GLU A 187 24.47 15.24 -9.36
CA GLU A 187 24.95 15.98 -8.18
C GLU A 187 23.88 15.94 -7.06
N PRO A 188 24.24 15.45 -5.87
CA PRO A 188 23.28 15.40 -4.76
C PRO A 188 22.87 16.82 -4.36
N PRO A 189 21.57 17.06 -4.10
CA PRO A 189 21.11 18.37 -3.65
C PRO A 189 21.80 18.79 -2.35
N PRO A 190 21.99 20.09 -2.11
CA PRO A 190 22.72 20.58 -0.97
C PRO A 190 22.03 20.21 0.35
N LEU A 191 22.80 19.68 1.30
CA LEU A 191 22.34 19.26 2.64
C LEU A 191 21.92 20.42 3.57
N LYS A 192 22.04 21.69 3.13
CA LYS A 192 21.69 22.86 3.97
C LYS A 192 20.20 22.83 4.33
N GLY A 193 19.91 22.70 5.62
CA GLY A 193 18.54 22.67 6.16
C GLY A 193 17.89 21.28 6.24
N ALA A 194 18.47 20.24 5.65
CA ALA A 194 17.93 18.88 5.68
C ALA A 194 17.76 18.33 7.10
N GLY A 195 18.69 18.62 8.01
CA GLY A 195 18.58 18.19 9.40
C GLY A 195 17.41 18.82 10.17
N ARG A 196 17.13 20.11 9.95
CA ARG A 196 15.97 20.79 10.56
C ARG A 196 14.64 20.26 9.97
N ALA A 197 14.59 20.06 8.66
CA ALA A 197 13.43 19.47 8.00
C ALA A 197 13.19 18.04 8.48
N ALA A 198 14.25 17.23 8.61
CA ALA A 198 14.17 15.88 9.16
C ALA A 198 13.61 15.88 10.58
N LEU A 199 14.12 16.72 11.46
CA LEU A 199 13.66 16.80 12.84
C LEU A 199 12.20 17.25 12.92
N ALA A 200 11.81 18.25 12.14
CA ALA A 200 10.42 18.74 12.09
C ALA A 200 9.45 17.66 11.56
N CYS A 201 9.81 16.97 10.47
CA CYS A 201 9.01 15.88 9.92
C CYS A 201 8.94 14.69 10.89
N LEU A 202 10.05 14.34 11.54
CA LEU A 202 10.10 13.27 12.54
C LEU A 202 9.22 13.59 13.75
N ALA A 203 9.32 14.81 14.28
CA ALA A 203 8.48 15.27 15.38
C ALA A 203 6.99 15.31 14.98
N ALA A 204 6.68 15.79 13.79
CA ALA A 204 5.32 15.80 13.27
C ALA A 204 4.78 14.36 13.11
N TRP A 205 5.58 13.43 12.57
CA TRP A 205 5.17 12.04 12.40
C TRP A 205 4.99 11.33 13.74
N LEU A 206 6.02 11.31 14.58
CA LEU A 206 6.04 10.53 15.82
C LEU A 206 5.32 11.21 16.99
N GLY A 207 5.09 12.53 16.93
CA GLY A 207 4.44 13.29 18.01
C GLY A 207 3.06 12.75 18.39
N PRO A 208 2.10 12.62 17.44
CA PRO A 208 0.77 12.04 17.72
C PRO A 208 0.85 10.58 18.20
N VAL A 209 1.79 9.79 17.66
CA VAL A 209 2.02 8.40 18.07
C VAL A 209 2.53 8.33 19.51
N ALA A 210 3.54 9.12 19.83
CA ALA A 210 4.09 9.22 21.20
C ALA A 210 3.04 9.71 22.20
N LEU A 211 2.19 10.66 21.80
CA LEU A 211 1.09 11.14 22.62
C LEU A 211 0.08 10.03 22.92
N ALA A 212 -0.29 9.22 21.90
CA ALA A 212 -1.20 8.09 22.09
C ALA A 212 -0.61 7.06 23.07
N PHE A 213 0.69 6.74 22.95
CA PHE A 213 1.37 5.86 23.90
C PHE A 213 1.46 6.45 25.31
N ALA A 214 1.68 7.77 25.45
CA ALA A 214 1.76 8.42 26.76
C ALA A 214 0.41 8.47 27.48
N LEU A 215 -0.68 8.67 26.74
CA LEU A 215 -2.03 8.80 27.31
C LEU A 215 -2.69 7.44 27.57
N ALA A 216 -2.55 6.49 26.63
CA ALA A 216 -3.22 5.19 26.68
C ALA A 216 -2.37 4.11 25.98
N PRO A 217 -1.29 3.59 26.61
CA PRO A 217 -0.30 2.71 25.96
C PRO A 217 -0.86 1.37 25.47
N ARG A 218 -1.98 0.93 26.03
CA ARG A 218 -2.63 -0.33 25.63
C ARG A 218 -3.83 -0.16 24.70
N SER A 219 -4.18 1.09 24.34
CA SER A 219 -5.30 1.36 23.43
C SER A 219 -4.99 0.91 22.01
N ALA A 220 -6.04 0.58 21.25
CA ALA A 220 -5.91 0.35 19.81
C ALA A 220 -5.24 1.53 19.10
N LEU A 221 -5.49 2.78 19.53
CA LEU A 221 -4.91 3.97 18.93
C LEU A 221 -3.37 3.99 19.01
N ALA A 222 -2.80 3.63 20.18
CA ALA A 222 -1.35 3.52 20.36
C ALA A 222 -0.77 2.38 19.52
N GLN A 223 -1.41 1.22 19.54
CA GLN A 223 -0.99 0.05 18.75
C GLN A 223 -1.02 0.35 17.25
N ILE A 224 -2.10 0.98 16.74
CA ILE A 224 -2.24 1.41 15.34
C ILE A 224 -1.09 2.35 14.98
N GLY A 225 -0.83 3.39 15.80
CA GLY A 225 0.27 4.31 15.57
C GLY A 225 1.62 3.62 15.49
N GLY A 226 1.90 2.68 16.40
CA GLY A 226 3.14 1.90 16.43
C GLY A 226 3.31 0.98 15.24
N VAL A 227 2.29 0.16 14.94
CA VAL A 227 2.32 -0.81 13.84
C VAL A 227 2.50 -0.10 12.48
N PHE A 228 1.69 0.91 12.18
CA PHE A 228 1.78 1.60 10.89
C PHE A 228 3.03 2.48 10.77
N SER A 229 3.55 3.02 11.89
CA SER A 229 4.85 3.71 11.88
C SER A 229 6.01 2.75 11.64
N GLY A 230 6.01 1.58 12.26
CA GLY A 230 6.99 0.53 11.98
C GLY A 230 6.93 0.06 10.52
N LEU A 231 5.72 -0.17 10.02
CA LEU A 231 5.49 -0.54 8.62
C LEU A 231 6.02 0.52 7.65
N ALA A 232 5.82 1.80 7.92
CA ALA A 232 6.27 2.89 7.05
C ALA A 232 7.79 2.94 6.84
N VAL A 233 8.57 2.33 7.75
CA VAL A 233 10.03 2.22 7.63
C VAL A 233 10.44 1.00 6.81
N VAL A 234 9.66 -0.11 6.89
CA VAL A 234 10.04 -1.39 6.27
C VAL A 234 9.25 -1.72 5.00
N SER A 235 8.28 -0.88 4.59
CA SER A 235 7.43 -1.12 3.43
C SER A 235 8.11 -0.74 2.11
N PHE A 236 9.16 -1.47 1.75
CA PHE A 236 9.75 -1.40 0.42
C PHE A 236 8.93 -2.25 -0.55
N GLY A 237 8.77 -1.78 -1.80
CA GLY A 237 8.12 -2.54 -2.86
C GLY A 237 6.60 -2.36 -3.00
N GLY A 238 6.05 -1.29 -2.42
CA GLY A 238 4.70 -0.83 -2.71
C GLY A 238 3.60 -1.37 -1.78
N ALA A 239 2.37 -0.98 -2.09
CA ALA A 239 1.19 -1.16 -1.24
C ALA A 239 0.88 -2.62 -0.89
N TYR A 240 1.03 -3.54 -1.83
CA TYR A 240 0.66 -4.95 -1.62
C TYR A 240 1.59 -5.68 -0.63
N ALA A 241 2.88 -5.32 -0.59
CA ALA A 241 3.80 -5.88 0.40
C ALA A 241 3.43 -5.42 1.82
N ALA A 242 3.10 -4.16 1.97
CA ALA A 242 2.61 -3.59 3.22
C ALA A 242 1.30 -4.25 3.68
N LEU A 243 0.41 -4.59 2.74
CA LEU A 243 -0.84 -5.31 3.02
C LEU A 243 -0.63 -6.71 3.58
N ALA A 244 0.37 -7.45 3.08
CA ALA A 244 0.69 -8.78 3.61
C ALA A 244 1.08 -8.72 5.09
N TYR A 245 1.89 -7.73 5.47
CA TYR A 245 2.26 -7.50 6.86
C TYR A 245 1.06 -7.09 7.72
N VAL A 246 0.24 -6.15 7.23
CA VAL A 246 -0.95 -5.70 7.99
C VAL A 246 -1.96 -6.82 8.16
N GLY A 247 -2.15 -7.67 7.14
CA GLY A 247 -3.03 -8.85 7.23
C GLY A 247 -2.59 -9.82 8.34
N GLN A 248 -1.28 -10.05 8.47
CA GLN A 248 -0.71 -10.87 9.54
C GLN A 248 -0.93 -10.22 10.91
N VAL A 249 -0.50 -8.97 11.09
CA VAL A 249 -0.60 -8.26 12.38
C VAL A 249 -2.05 -8.02 12.81
N ALA A 250 -2.93 -7.70 11.86
CA ALA A 250 -4.36 -7.49 12.17
C ALA A 250 -5.05 -8.77 12.69
N GLY A 251 -4.61 -9.94 12.21
CA GLY A 251 -5.06 -11.22 12.74
C GLY A 251 -4.48 -11.54 14.12
N GLU A 252 -3.17 -11.30 14.33
CA GLU A 252 -2.48 -11.53 15.60
C GLU A 252 -3.01 -10.65 16.75
N LEU A 253 -3.47 -9.43 16.42
CA LEU A 253 -4.02 -8.45 17.37
C LEU A 253 -5.56 -8.48 17.44
N ASP A 254 -6.22 -9.42 16.80
CA ASP A 254 -7.69 -9.54 16.72
C ASP A 254 -8.39 -8.26 16.21
N TRP A 255 -7.70 -7.46 15.42
CA TRP A 255 -8.27 -6.25 14.84
C TRP A 255 -9.32 -6.56 13.78
N LEU A 256 -9.00 -7.48 12.86
CA LEU A 256 -9.88 -7.91 11.78
C LEU A 256 -9.77 -9.41 11.52
N THR A 257 -10.89 -9.99 11.11
CA THR A 257 -10.88 -11.33 10.51
C THR A 257 -10.31 -11.29 9.09
N PRO A 258 -9.83 -12.42 8.54
CA PRO A 258 -9.40 -12.51 7.14
C PRO A 258 -10.45 -12.00 6.14
N GLY A 259 -11.73 -12.34 6.39
CA GLY A 259 -12.85 -11.88 5.57
C GLY A 259 -13.02 -10.36 5.59
N GLN A 260 -12.85 -9.72 6.75
CA GLN A 260 -12.93 -8.26 6.89
C GLN A 260 -11.72 -7.55 6.27
N MET A 261 -10.54 -8.16 6.31
CA MET A 261 -9.38 -7.62 5.60
C MET A 261 -9.62 -7.58 4.08
N LEU A 262 -10.23 -8.64 3.54
CA LEU A 262 -10.65 -8.69 2.13
C LEU A 262 -11.74 -7.66 1.81
N ASP A 263 -12.72 -7.46 2.72
CA ASP A 263 -13.74 -6.42 2.58
C ASP A 263 -13.11 -5.03 2.50
N GLY A 264 -12.21 -4.72 3.44
CA GLY A 264 -11.50 -3.44 3.46
C GLY A 264 -10.69 -3.19 2.20
N LEU A 265 -10.04 -4.23 1.66
CA LEU A 265 -9.28 -4.12 0.43
C LEU A 265 -10.22 -3.92 -0.79
N GLY A 266 -11.35 -4.64 -0.83
CA GLY A 266 -12.37 -4.42 -1.85
C GLY A 266 -12.88 -2.98 -1.84
N LEU A 267 -13.17 -2.42 -0.67
CA LEU A 267 -13.56 -1.02 -0.51
C LEU A 267 -12.46 -0.06 -0.96
N ALA A 268 -11.19 -0.35 -0.63
CA ALA A 268 -10.06 0.51 -1.04
C ALA A 268 -9.87 0.57 -2.56
N GLU A 269 -10.14 -0.52 -3.29
CA GLU A 269 -10.10 -0.53 -4.77
C GLU A 269 -11.22 0.31 -5.39
N THR A 270 -12.28 0.61 -4.63
CA THR A 270 -13.37 1.50 -5.07
C THR A 270 -13.09 2.97 -4.81
N THR A 271 -12.07 3.30 -4.00
CA THR A 271 -11.74 4.67 -3.61
C THR A 271 -10.68 5.29 -4.51
N PRO A 272 -10.71 6.62 -4.72
CA PRO A 272 -9.57 7.30 -5.31
C PRO A 272 -8.41 7.33 -4.33
N GLY A 273 -7.18 7.39 -4.83
CA GLY A 273 -5.98 7.51 -4.00
C GLY A 273 -5.18 6.21 -3.84
N PRO A 274 -4.11 6.23 -3.03
CA PRO A 274 -3.23 5.08 -2.86
C PRO A 274 -3.94 3.89 -2.22
N LEU A 275 -3.65 2.68 -2.71
CA LEU A 275 -4.24 1.43 -2.19
C LEU A 275 -3.99 1.25 -0.67
N VAL A 276 -2.89 1.78 -0.14
CA VAL A 276 -2.60 1.77 1.30
C VAL A 276 -3.64 2.52 2.15
N LEU A 277 -4.60 3.23 1.55
CA LEU A 277 -5.77 3.78 2.26
C LEU A 277 -6.65 2.70 2.91
N VAL A 278 -6.51 1.44 2.53
CA VAL A 278 -7.11 0.32 3.28
C VAL A 278 -6.69 0.32 4.75
N PHE A 279 -5.52 0.87 5.10
CA PHE A 279 -5.07 0.97 6.49
C PHE A 279 -5.96 1.91 7.33
N VAL A 280 -6.62 2.87 6.68
CA VAL A 280 -7.67 3.70 7.31
C VAL A 280 -8.83 2.82 7.78
N PHE A 281 -9.27 1.89 6.93
CA PHE A 281 -10.31 0.92 7.30
C PHE A 281 -9.86 0.02 8.45
N VAL A 282 -8.63 -0.51 8.37
CA VAL A 282 -8.07 -1.35 9.46
C VAL A 282 -8.05 -0.58 10.78
N GLY A 283 -7.48 0.64 10.78
CA GLY A 283 -7.42 1.46 11.98
C GLY A 283 -8.79 1.89 12.50
N PHE A 284 -9.74 2.17 11.59
CA PHE A 284 -11.11 2.52 11.94
C PHE A 284 -11.82 1.37 12.65
N VAL A 285 -11.79 0.16 12.05
CA VAL A 285 -12.48 -1.02 12.61
C VAL A 285 -11.82 -1.51 13.88
N ALA A 286 -10.48 -1.49 13.95
CA ALA A 286 -9.75 -1.86 15.17
C ALA A 286 -10.13 -0.96 16.35
N ALA A 287 -10.12 0.35 16.16
CA ALA A 287 -10.47 1.30 17.20
C ALA A 287 -11.97 1.30 17.54
N TRP A 288 -12.84 1.01 16.56
CA TRP A 288 -14.28 0.81 16.79
C TRP A 288 -14.55 -0.33 17.76
N ARG A 289 -13.81 -1.44 17.63
CA ARG A 289 -13.99 -2.63 18.47
C ARG A 289 -13.41 -2.51 19.86
N ASP A 290 -12.31 -1.77 20.00
CA ASP A 290 -11.59 -1.59 21.26
C ASP A 290 -12.28 -0.58 22.19
N ALA A 291 -13.08 0.34 21.63
CA ALA A 291 -13.65 1.45 22.39
C ALA A 291 -14.96 1.10 23.12
N ASP A 292 -15.19 1.79 24.24
CA ASP A 292 -16.51 1.81 24.86
C ASP A 292 -17.58 2.25 23.84
N PRO A 293 -18.81 1.65 23.87
CA PRO A 293 -19.87 1.99 22.92
C PRO A 293 -20.18 3.48 22.82
N ALA A 294 -20.09 4.24 23.93
CA ALA A 294 -20.31 5.66 23.97
C ALA A 294 -19.23 6.48 23.22
N LEU A 295 -18.03 5.95 23.09
CA LEU A 295 -16.86 6.59 22.46
C LEU A 295 -16.47 5.91 21.15
N ALA A 296 -17.21 4.90 20.68
CA ALA A 296 -16.85 4.08 19.52
C ALA A 296 -16.67 4.94 18.24
N TRP A 297 -17.54 5.90 17.98
CA TRP A 297 -17.44 6.77 16.81
C TRP A 297 -16.18 7.66 16.80
N PRO A 298 -15.91 8.48 17.83
CA PRO A 298 -14.69 9.26 17.85
C PRO A 298 -13.44 8.38 17.85
N ALA A 299 -13.42 7.25 18.56
CA ALA A 299 -12.30 6.33 18.56
C ALA A 299 -12.04 5.74 17.18
N ALA A 300 -13.06 5.31 16.46
CA ALA A 300 -12.97 4.77 15.11
C ALA A 300 -12.38 5.81 14.13
N VAL A 301 -12.90 7.02 14.14
CA VAL A 301 -12.39 8.11 13.28
C VAL A 301 -10.92 8.42 13.63
N LEU A 302 -10.58 8.51 14.91
CA LEU A 302 -9.19 8.73 15.35
C LEU A 302 -8.28 7.57 14.97
N GLY A 303 -8.75 6.31 15.06
CA GLY A 303 -8.01 5.13 14.63
C GLY A 303 -7.70 5.15 13.13
N GLY A 304 -8.70 5.47 12.30
CA GLY A 304 -8.50 5.64 10.86
C GLY A 304 -7.55 6.79 10.51
N LEU A 305 -7.67 7.93 11.20
CA LEU A 305 -6.78 9.08 11.03
C LEU A 305 -5.35 8.77 11.52
N MET A 306 -5.18 8.04 12.62
CA MET A 306 -3.87 7.62 13.11
C MET A 306 -3.20 6.67 12.13
N ALA A 307 -3.93 5.70 11.56
CA ALA A 307 -3.41 4.80 10.54
C ALA A 307 -2.96 5.58 9.28
N ALA A 308 -3.77 6.54 8.81
CA ALA A 308 -3.41 7.43 7.71
C ALA A 308 -2.16 8.26 8.06
N TRP A 309 -2.15 8.87 9.22
CA TRP A 309 -1.03 9.71 9.66
C TRP A 309 0.28 8.93 9.72
N ALA A 310 0.28 7.78 10.42
CA ALA A 310 1.45 6.92 10.56
C ALA A 310 1.97 6.39 9.22
N THR A 311 1.10 6.20 8.23
CA THR A 311 1.44 5.71 6.89
C THR A 311 1.97 6.80 5.97
N PHE A 312 1.34 7.99 5.96
CA PHE A 312 1.62 9.03 4.96
C PHE A 312 2.58 10.11 5.44
N ALA A 313 2.63 10.43 6.74
CA ALA A 313 3.52 11.45 7.28
C ALA A 313 5.02 11.15 7.05
N PRO A 314 5.49 9.89 7.16
CA PRO A 314 6.89 9.54 6.87
C PRO A 314 7.35 9.89 5.45
N SER A 315 6.44 9.89 4.48
CA SER A 315 6.77 10.26 3.08
C SER A 315 7.35 11.66 2.97
N PHE A 316 6.86 12.61 3.78
CA PHE A 316 7.41 13.97 3.80
C PHE A 316 8.84 13.99 4.36
N LEU A 317 9.13 13.15 5.37
CA LEU A 317 10.49 13.00 5.89
C LEU A 317 11.42 12.45 4.79
N TRP A 318 11.01 11.39 4.11
CA TRP A 318 11.80 10.78 3.05
C TRP A 318 12.06 11.75 1.90
N ILE A 319 11.08 12.55 1.50
CA ILE A 319 11.24 13.50 0.39
C ILE A 319 12.08 14.71 0.81
N PHE A 320 11.76 15.36 1.94
CA PHE A 320 12.42 16.62 2.29
C PHE A 320 13.82 16.44 2.89
N ALA A 321 14.08 15.31 3.52
CA ALA A 321 15.35 15.04 4.19
C ALA A 321 16.13 13.87 3.58
N GLY A 322 15.44 12.89 2.99
CA GLY A 322 16.04 11.66 2.46
C GLY A 322 16.69 11.82 1.09
N GLY A 323 16.34 12.84 0.30
CA GLY A 323 16.81 13.03 -1.07
C GLY A 323 18.32 12.85 -1.24
N PRO A 324 19.13 13.64 -0.52
CA PRO A 324 20.59 13.55 -0.63
C PRO A 324 21.20 12.21 -0.18
N LEU A 325 20.53 11.53 0.77
CA LEU A 325 20.99 10.25 1.30
C LEU A 325 20.74 9.11 0.31
N VAL A 326 19.58 9.09 -0.33
CA VAL A 326 19.19 8.04 -1.28
C VAL A 326 20.03 8.12 -2.56
N GLU A 327 20.35 9.32 -3.04
CA GLU A 327 21.25 9.48 -4.18
C GLU A 327 22.66 8.96 -3.90
N ARG A 328 23.16 9.15 -2.67
CA ARG A 328 24.42 8.54 -2.23
C ARG A 328 24.34 7.02 -2.11
N LEU A 329 23.22 6.47 -1.63
CA LEU A 329 23.00 5.02 -1.55
C LEU A 329 22.95 4.38 -2.94
N ARG A 330 22.36 5.04 -3.93
CA ARG A 330 22.39 4.61 -5.34
C ARG A 330 23.80 4.52 -5.90
N ALA A 331 24.69 5.38 -5.46
CA ALA A 331 26.07 5.37 -5.86
C ALA A 331 26.84 4.12 -5.36
N HIS A 332 26.27 3.28 -4.52
CA HIS A 332 26.91 2.08 -4.01
C HIS A 332 26.31 0.83 -4.65
N ALA A 333 27.08 0.10 -5.45
CA ALA A 333 26.63 -1.12 -6.15
C ALA A 333 25.99 -2.15 -5.22
N ARG A 334 26.50 -2.32 -3.99
CA ARG A 334 25.94 -3.22 -2.98
C ARG A 334 24.55 -2.79 -2.52
N ALA A 335 24.33 -1.48 -2.32
CA ALA A 335 23.03 -0.96 -1.93
C ALA A 335 21.99 -1.15 -3.05
N ALA A 336 22.38 -0.89 -4.29
CA ALA A 336 21.53 -1.14 -5.46
C ALA A 336 21.15 -2.63 -5.57
N SER A 337 22.10 -3.55 -5.35
CA SER A 337 21.85 -4.99 -5.34
C SER A 337 20.93 -5.41 -4.17
N ALA A 338 21.13 -4.83 -2.97
CA ALA A 338 20.24 -5.05 -1.82
C ALA A 338 18.80 -4.65 -2.13
N LEU A 339 18.59 -3.44 -2.67
CA LEU A 339 17.27 -2.95 -3.05
C LEU A 339 16.63 -3.77 -4.18
N SER A 340 17.43 -4.24 -5.14
CA SER A 340 16.96 -5.13 -6.22
C SER A 340 16.44 -6.45 -5.65
N LEU A 341 17.19 -7.06 -4.72
CA LEU A 341 16.80 -8.34 -4.13
C LEU A 341 15.62 -8.22 -3.17
N VAL A 342 15.51 -7.10 -2.43
CA VAL A 342 14.30 -6.73 -1.68
C VAL A 342 13.10 -6.64 -2.61
N GLY A 343 13.22 -5.92 -3.74
CA GLY A 343 12.15 -5.81 -4.72
C GLY A 343 11.72 -7.17 -5.30
N ALA A 344 12.66 -8.09 -5.50
CA ALA A 344 12.35 -9.45 -5.94
C ALA A 344 11.65 -10.28 -4.84
N ALA A 345 12.11 -10.19 -3.58
CA ALA A 345 11.48 -10.86 -2.45
C ALA A 345 10.03 -10.39 -2.25
N VAL A 346 9.75 -9.10 -2.45
CA VAL A 346 8.39 -8.52 -2.40
C VAL A 346 7.43 -9.21 -3.36
N VAL A 347 7.89 -9.67 -4.54
CA VAL A 347 7.02 -10.45 -5.45
C VAL A 347 6.54 -11.74 -4.76
N GLY A 348 7.43 -12.43 -4.05
CA GLY A 348 7.08 -13.62 -3.28
C GLY A 348 6.11 -13.32 -2.14
N VAL A 349 6.32 -12.19 -1.45
CA VAL A 349 5.39 -11.71 -0.41
C VAL A 349 3.98 -11.49 -0.95
N ILE A 350 3.85 -10.81 -2.09
CA ILE A 350 2.55 -10.54 -2.72
C ILE A 350 1.91 -11.84 -3.22
N ALA A 351 2.70 -12.79 -3.71
CA ALA A 351 2.21 -14.11 -4.08
C ALA A 351 1.66 -14.88 -2.87
N GLY A 352 2.33 -14.80 -1.70
CA GLY A 352 1.83 -15.34 -0.44
C GLY A 352 0.50 -14.70 -0.01
N LEU A 353 0.40 -13.38 -0.13
CA LEU A 353 -0.85 -12.65 0.12
C LEU A 353 -1.98 -13.10 -0.82
N ALA A 354 -1.69 -13.26 -2.11
CA ALA A 354 -2.66 -13.73 -3.09
C ALA A 354 -3.17 -15.14 -2.74
N LEU A 355 -2.26 -16.04 -2.35
CA LEU A 355 -2.63 -17.38 -1.89
C LEU A 355 -3.50 -17.33 -0.63
N TRP A 356 -3.11 -16.52 0.35
CA TRP A 356 -3.85 -16.35 1.58
C TRP A 356 -5.26 -15.83 1.33
N PHE A 357 -5.41 -14.79 0.48
CA PHE A 357 -6.71 -14.27 0.08
C PHE A 357 -7.56 -15.31 -0.65
N ALA A 358 -6.97 -16.04 -1.59
CA ALA A 358 -7.68 -17.08 -2.34
C ALA A 358 -8.20 -18.18 -1.41
N VAL A 359 -7.39 -18.66 -0.47
CA VAL A 359 -7.79 -19.69 0.50
C VAL A 359 -8.96 -19.20 1.37
N HIS A 360 -8.88 -17.98 1.94
CA HIS A 360 -9.92 -17.47 2.82
C HIS A 360 -11.18 -16.97 2.11
N LEU A 361 -11.12 -16.77 0.80
CA LEU A 361 -12.29 -16.46 -0.01
C LEU A 361 -13.01 -17.72 -0.49
N LEU A 362 -12.23 -18.71 -0.97
CA LEU A 362 -12.76 -19.89 -1.64
C LEU A 362 -13.23 -20.97 -0.66
N PHE A 363 -12.65 -21.03 0.55
CA PHE A 363 -12.95 -22.06 1.53
C PHE A 363 -13.50 -21.45 2.83
N ARG A 364 -14.63 -21.99 3.31
CA ARG A 364 -15.31 -21.50 4.51
C ARG A 364 -14.62 -21.95 5.80
N SER A 365 -13.86 -23.06 5.74
CA SER A 365 -13.10 -23.61 6.86
C SER A 365 -11.74 -24.13 6.41
N GLY A 366 -10.79 -24.13 7.32
CA GLY A 366 -9.46 -24.68 7.14
C GLY A 366 -8.85 -25.05 8.47
N ASN A 367 -7.99 -26.04 8.47
CA ASN A 367 -7.27 -26.50 9.65
C ASN A 367 -5.88 -25.87 9.69
N GLU A 368 -5.52 -25.27 10.82
CA GLU A 368 -4.16 -24.84 11.04
C GLU A 368 -3.26 -26.06 11.27
N ALA A 369 -2.29 -26.25 10.39
CA ALA A 369 -1.25 -27.24 10.52
C ALA A 369 0.04 -26.57 11.00
N ALA A 370 0.58 -27.03 12.12
CA ALA A 370 1.82 -26.49 12.68
C ALA A 370 2.79 -27.64 13.01
N TRP A 371 4.02 -27.55 12.47
CA TRP A 371 5.10 -28.51 12.71
C TRP A 371 6.39 -27.71 12.98
N GLY A 372 6.69 -27.45 14.23
CA GLY A 372 7.85 -26.62 14.61
C GLY A 372 7.74 -25.19 14.04
N PRO A 373 8.70 -24.75 13.20
CA PRO A 373 8.65 -23.42 12.60
C PRO A 373 7.70 -23.32 11.40
N PHE A 374 7.14 -24.42 10.94
CA PHE A 374 6.21 -24.46 9.81
C PHE A 374 4.78 -24.28 10.29
N ARG A 375 4.07 -23.35 9.70
CA ARG A 375 2.65 -23.08 9.96
C ARG A 375 1.96 -22.75 8.64
N THR A 376 0.85 -23.42 8.36
CA THR A 376 0.04 -23.13 7.19
C THR A 376 -1.42 -23.46 7.47
N THR A 377 -2.33 -22.79 6.77
CA THR A 377 -3.75 -23.11 6.79
C THR A 377 -4.05 -24.07 5.64
N LEU A 378 -4.37 -25.31 5.96
CA LEU A 378 -4.83 -26.30 4.99
C LEU A 378 -6.35 -26.12 4.79
N PRO A 379 -6.80 -25.73 3.58
CA PRO A 379 -8.22 -25.57 3.34
C PRO A 379 -8.93 -26.93 3.39
N ASP A 380 -10.11 -26.95 4.00
CA ASP A 380 -11.00 -28.08 3.88
C ASP A 380 -11.68 -28.04 2.51
N LEU A 381 -11.32 -29.00 1.65
CA LEU A 381 -11.84 -29.06 0.29
C LEU A 381 -13.36 -29.22 0.20
N VAL A 382 -13.99 -29.80 1.23
CA VAL A 382 -15.43 -29.94 1.30
C VAL A 382 -16.12 -28.59 1.58
N SER A 383 -15.39 -27.65 2.18
CA SER A 383 -15.88 -26.31 2.52
C SER A 383 -15.80 -25.31 1.35
N LEU A 384 -15.44 -25.75 0.13
CA LEU A 384 -15.35 -24.89 -1.04
C LEU A 384 -16.68 -24.15 -1.28
N ASP A 385 -16.61 -22.83 -1.44
CA ASP A 385 -17.77 -22.00 -1.78
C ASP A 385 -17.90 -21.87 -3.31
N PRO A 386 -18.92 -22.51 -3.94
CA PRO A 386 -19.09 -22.47 -5.39
C PRO A 386 -19.37 -21.07 -5.92
N ALA A 387 -20.06 -20.22 -5.12
CA ALA A 387 -20.37 -18.85 -5.52
C ALA A 387 -19.09 -17.99 -5.55
N ALA A 388 -18.24 -18.10 -4.50
CA ALA A 388 -16.95 -17.45 -4.45
C ALA A 388 -16.03 -17.90 -5.59
N LEU A 389 -16.01 -19.20 -5.90
CA LEU A 389 -15.25 -19.75 -7.02
C LEU A 389 -15.72 -19.19 -8.36
N GLY A 390 -17.01 -19.24 -8.64
CA GLY A 390 -17.60 -18.73 -9.88
C GLY A 390 -17.31 -17.23 -10.07
N LEU A 391 -17.49 -16.43 -9.02
CA LEU A 391 -17.16 -15.00 -9.04
C LEU A 391 -15.66 -14.75 -9.24
N THR A 392 -14.79 -15.55 -8.64
CA THR A 392 -13.33 -15.41 -8.80
C THR A 392 -12.91 -15.75 -10.24
N VAL A 393 -13.45 -16.82 -10.82
CA VAL A 393 -13.19 -17.17 -12.23
C VAL A 393 -13.68 -16.06 -13.16
N LEU A 394 -14.87 -15.51 -12.90
CA LEU A 394 -15.40 -14.36 -13.66
C LEU A 394 -14.48 -13.15 -13.53
N ALA A 395 -14.04 -12.80 -12.31
CA ALA A 395 -13.12 -11.67 -12.07
C ALA A 395 -11.79 -11.86 -12.81
N CYS A 396 -11.23 -13.08 -12.80
CA CYS A 396 -10.02 -13.40 -13.55
C CYS A 396 -10.26 -13.27 -15.08
N ALA A 397 -11.36 -13.75 -15.62
CA ALA A 397 -11.69 -13.59 -17.03
C ALA A 397 -11.81 -12.12 -17.43
N LEU A 398 -12.52 -11.31 -16.64
CA LEU A 398 -12.68 -9.87 -16.87
C LEU A 398 -11.33 -9.13 -16.79
N THR A 399 -10.44 -9.55 -15.88
CA THR A 399 -9.13 -8.92 -15.66
C THR A 399 -8.12 -9.29 -16.75
N PHE A 400 -7.99 -10.58 -17.09
CA PHE A 400 -6.92 -11.08 -17.96
C PHE A 400 -7.31 -11.19 -19.41
N ALA A 401 -8.56 -11.63 -19.72
CA ALA A 401 -9.03 -11.78 -21.09
C ALA A 401 -9.60 -10.47 -21.63
N LEU A 402 -10.54 -9.84 -20.91
CA LEU A 402 -11.19 -8.60 -21.33
C LEU A 402 -10.44 -7.33 -20.92
N ARG A 403 -9.47 -7.43 -20.00
CA ARG A 403 -8.62 -6.31 -19.54
C ARG A 403 -9.41 -5.08 -19.11
N LEU A 404 -10.50 -5.30 -18.39
CA LEU A 404 -11.35 -4.21 -17.92
C LEU A 404 -10.56 -3.25 -17.01
N PRO A 405 -10.81 -1.94 -17.08
CA PRO A 405 -10.28 -0.98 -16.11
C PRO A 405 -10.84 -1.29 -14.72
N ILE A 406 -10.06 -1.01 -13.67
CA ILE A 406 -10.35 -1.42 -12.28
C ILE A 406 -11.75 -0.99 -11.83
N LEU A 407 -12.15 0.26 -12.09
CA LEU A 407 -13.49 0.74 -11.72
C LEU A 407 -14.63 -0.05 -12.39
N ALA A 408 -14.45 -0.40 -13.66
CA ALA A 408 -15.44 -1.21 -14.38
C ALA A 408 -15.48 -2.63 -13.82
N LEU A 409 -14.31 -3.24 -13.57
CA LEU A 409 -14.20 -4.55 -12.94
C LEU A 409 -14.92 -4.58 -11.60
N VAL A 410 -14.62 -3.64 -10.71
CA VAL A 410 -15.22 -3.54 -9.38
C VAL A 410 -16.73 -3.35 -9.44
N GLY A 411 -17.21 -2.46 -10.34
CA GLY A 411 -18.64 -2.24 -10.54
C GLY A 411 -19.37 -3.49 -11.05
N VAL A 412 -18.80 -4.17 -12.06
CA VAL A 412 -19.37 -5.42 -12.60
C VAL A 412 -19.38 -6.51 -11.53
N MET A 413 -18.30 -6.64 -10.75
CA MET A 413 -18.20 -7.68 -9.72
C MET A 413 -19.13 -7.41 -8.54
N ALA A 414 -19.35 -6.15 -8.15
CA ALA A 414 -20.35 -5.80 -7.15
C ALA A 414 -21.77 -6.20 -7.59
N LEU A 415 -22.12 -5.91 -8.86
CA LEU A 415 -23.41 -6.31 -9.45
C LEU A 415 -23.53 -7.84 -9.60
N ALA A 416 -22.45 -8.51 -10.01
CA ALA A 416 -22.42 -9.97 -10.11
C ALA A 416 -22.61 -10.63 -8.75
N GLY A 417 -21.99 -10.08 -7.70
CA GLY A 417 -22.21 -10.52 -6.32
C GLY A 417 -23.65 -10.36 -5.88
N LEU A 418 -24.28 -9.20 -6.13
CA LEU A 418 -25.70 -8.96 -5.85
C LEU A 418 -26.61 -9.95 -6.59
N ALA A 419 -26.37 -10.19 -7.87
CA ALA A 419 -27.13 -11.16 -8.67
C ALA A 419 -26.98 -12.58 -8.10
N CYS A 420 -25.78 -12.98 -7.70
CA CYS A 420 -25.52 -14.26 -7.04
C CYS A 420 -26.30 -14.38 -5.72
N GLY A 421 -26.28 -13.34 -4.87
CA GLY A 421 -27.01 -13.34 -3.60
C GLY A 421 -28.53 -13.28 -3.73
N ALA A 422 -29.08 -12.91 -4.89
CA ALA A 422 -30.49 -12.95 -5.19
C ALA A 422 -30.97 -14.34 -5.66
N LEU A 423 -30.03 -15.20 -6.08
CA LEU A 423 -30.30 -16.55 -6.57
C LEU A 423 -30.22 -17.63 -5.48
N PHE A 424 -29.54 -17.32 -4.38
CA PHE A 424 -29.33 -18.20 -3.22
C PHE A 424 -29.77 -17.53 -1.92
#